data_b5f8fc0aae3d3a3de54ebdda59afaaba
#
_entry.id   b5f8fc0aae3d3a3de54ebdda59afaaba
#
_cell.length_a   1.000
_cell.length_b   1.000
_cell.length_c   1.000
_cell.angle_alpha   90.00
_cell.angle_beta   90.00
_cell.angle_gamma   90.00
#
_symmetry.space_group_name_H-M   'P 1'
#
loop_
_entity.id
_entity.type
_entity.pdbx_description
1 polymer ?
#
loop_
_entity_poly.entity_id
_entity_poly.type
_entity_poly.pdbx_seq_one_letter_code
_entity_poly.pdbx_strand_id
1 'polypeptide(L)'
;QISTSTLEPDDVAALVRSACLNQPQLVVDFPAIDVTVYSGDGSQKIFGVTLQYGARESTVNDRRTQLDGRVRTLTSTLTAGEQETPLQAALIVMRACEQRITTVSTAYDALVSGAADSYGLAMAYKAVCDALNIPCQVVSGRFQGAERCWNVVQVGGNYYHLDLSMQSETLWLRSDESMRSTYQWDTEGCPSCTAQPFIWREGQK
;
A
#
# COMPACT_ATOMS: atom_id res chain seq x y z
N GLN A 1 24.76 -1.51 -0.78
CA GLN A 1 25.47 -0.50 -1.56
C GLN A 1 25.05 -0.70 -3.02
N ILE A 2 24.11 0.12 -3.50
CA ILE A 2 23.71 0.12 -4.92
C ILE A 2 24.56 1.20 -5.58
N SER A 3 25.58 0.78 -6.31
CA SER A 3 26.37 1.66 -7.16
C SER A 3 25.69 1.74 -8.53
N THR A 4 24.86 2.77 -8.73
CA THR A 4 24.42 3.12 -10.08
C THR A 4 24.71 4.60 -10.29
N SER A 5 25.51 4.89 -11.30
CA SER A 5 25.87 6.25 -11.70
C SER A 5 24.71 7.08 -12.28
N THR A 6 23.49 6.52 -12.30
CA THR A 6 22.31 7.09 -12.97
C THR A 6 21.20 7.54 -12.02
N LEU A 7 21.20 7.15 -10.72
CA LEU A 7 20.17 7.58 -9.77
C LEU A 7 20.33 9.05 -9.41
N GLU A 8 19.21 9.76 -9.38
CA GLU A 8 19.11 11.13 -8.91
C GLU A 8 18.39 11.17 -7.52
N PRO A 9 18.49 12.27 -6.76
CA PRO A 9 17.85 12.39 -5.43
C PRO A 9 16.34 12.07 -5.46
N ASP A 10 15.64 12.48 -6.50
CA ASP A 10 14.21 12.24 -6.65
C ASP A 10 13.89 10.74 -6.82
N ASP A 11 14.76 9.99 -7.51
CA ASP A 11 14.61 8.53 -7.66
C ASP A 11 14.76 7.84 -6.30
N VAL A 12 15.74 8.28 -5.51
CA VAL A 12 15.96 7.77 -4.15
C VAL A 12 14.77 8.11 -3.24
N ALA A 13 14.26 9.34 -3.31
CA ALA A 13 13.07 9.73 -2.54
C ALA A 13 11.84 8.90 -2.93
N ALA A 14 11.64 8.61 -4.23
CA ALA A 14 10.56 7.76 -4.71
C ALA A 14 10.68 6.31 -4.20
N LEU A 15 11.89 5.74 -4.21
CA LEU A 15 12.16 4.41 -3.64
C LEU A 15 11.87 4.34 -2.14
N VAL A 16 12.30 5.36 -1.38
CA VAL A 16 12.03 5.45 0.06
C VAL A 16 10.53 5.58 0.32
N ARG A 17 9.82 6.41 -0.45
CA ARG A 17 8.36 6.55 -0.36
C ARG A 17 7.65 5.23 -0.63
N SER A 18 8.05 4.50 -1.67
CA SER A 18 7.51 3.17 -1.98
C SER A 18 7.77 2.17 -0.85
N ALA A 19 8.96 2.19 -0.24
CA ALA A 19 9.26 1.37 0.92
C ALA A 19 8.37 1.73 2.12
N CYS A 20 8.13 3.03 2.38
CA CYS A 20 7.20 3.49 3.43
C CYS A 20 5.78 2.96 3.21
N LEU A 21 5.27 3.02 1.99
CA LEU A 21 3.93 2.52 1.65
C LEU A 21 3.77 1.02 1.92
N ASN A 22 4.85 0.24 1.76
CA ASN A 22 4.87 -1.20 1.97
C ASN A 22 5.23 -1.63 3.40
N GLN A 23 5.33 -0.67 4.35
CA GLN A 23 5.58 -0.91 5.78
C GLN A 23 4.50 -0.21 6.64
N PRO A 24 3.22 -0.57 6.49
CA PRO A 24 2.10 0.17 7.09
C PRO A 24 2.12 0.18 8.63
N GLN A 25 2.67 -0.87 9.28
CA GLN A 25 2.80 -0.91 10.73
C GLN A 25 3.89 0.03 11.27
N LEU A 26 4.88 0.37 10.45
CA LEU A 26 5.94 1.29 10.83
C LEU A 26 5.59 2.74 10.51
N VAL A 27 4.83 2.96 9.44
CA VAL A 27 4.50 4.28 8.90
C VAL A 27 3.05 4.65 9.25
N VAL A 28 2.85 5.12 10.47
CA VAL A 28 1.56 5.62 10.99
C VAL A 28 1.45 7.16 10.93
N ASP A 29 2.48 7.78 10.38
CA ASP A 29 2.60 9.20 10.06
C ASP A 29 3.62 9.30 8.93
N PHE A 30 3.29 9.95 7.80
CA PHE A 30 4.23 10.03 6.69
C PHE A 30 5.35 11.00 7.03
N PRO A 31 6.63 10.55 6.97
CA PRO A 31 7.75 11.45 7.16
C PRO A 31 7.95 12.34 5.93
N ALA A 32 8.43 13.56 6.14
CA ALA A 32 9.11 14.29 5.08
C ALA A 32 10.43 13.56 4.77
N ILE A 33 10.69 13.36 3.48
CA ILE A 33 11.88 12.65 3.00
C ILE A 33 12.83 13.68 2.44
N ASP A 34 13.99 13.80 3.04
CA ASP A 34 15.09 14.66 2.58
C ASP A 34 16.24 13.79 2.09
N VAL A 35 16.73 14.06 0.87
CA VAL A 35 17.80 13.29 0.24
C VAL A 35 18.97 14.22 -0.04
N THR A 36 20.10 13.98 0.62
CA THR A 36 21.37 14.71 0.44
C THR A 36 22.33 13.87 -0.39
N VAL A 37 22.97 14.49 -1.38
CA VAL A 37 24.02 13.84 -2.19
C VAL A 37 25.37 14.23 -1.66
N TYR A 38 26.20 13.26 -1.36
CA TYR A 38 27.62 13.44 -1.04
C TYR A 38 28.46 12.99 -2.23
N SER A 39 29.40 13.84 -2.64
CA SER A 39 30.36 13.49 -3.70
C SER A 39 31.36 12.48 -3.14
N GLY A 40 31.40 11.30 -3.74
CA GLY A 40 32.45 10.31 -3.51
C GLY A 40 33.61 10.51 -4.47
N ASP A 41 34.70 9.76 -4.28
CA ASP A 41 35.82 9.69 -5.22
C ASP A 41 35.34 9.05 -6.53
N GLY A 42 35.40 9.79 -7.62
CA GLY A 42 35.08 9.30 -8.96
C GLY A 42 33.58 9.20 -9.28
N SER A 43 33.16 8.09 -9.87
CA SER A 43 31.80 7.89 -10.40
C SER A 43 30.74 7.45 -9.34
N GLN A 44 31.08 7.44 -8.06
CA GLN A 44 30.15 7.00 -7.00
C GLN A 44 29.44 8.19 -6.36
N LYS A 45 28.11 8.16 -6.35
CA LYS A 45 27.26 9.04 -5.55
C LYS A 45 26.88 8.33 -4.25
N ILE A 46 26.98 9.03 -3.11
CA ILE A 46 26.50 8.57 -1.81
C ILE A 46 25.27 9.39 -1.46
N PHE A 47 24.16 8.72 -1.21
CA PHE A 47 22.91 9.37 -0.80
C PHE A 47 22.71 9.21 0.70
N GLY A 48 22.55 10.34 1.40
CA GLY A 48 22.04 10.38 2.76
C GLY A 48 20.54 10.61 2.74
N VAL A 49 19.78 9.76 3.43
CA VAL A 49 18.32 9.90 3.55
C VAL A 49 17.97 10.25 4.98
N THR A 50 17.24 11.35 5.16
CA THR A 50 16.70 11.76 6.46
C THR A 50 15.18 11.70 6.42
N LEU A 51 14.59 11.04 7.43
CA LEU A 51 13.13 10.97 7.61
C LEU A 51 12.74 11.88 8.77
N GLN A 52 11.91 12.88 8.50
CA GLN A 52 11.42 13.81 9.52
C GLN A 52 9.93 13.58 9.77
N TYR A 53 9.59 13.17 10.98
CA TYR A 53 8.20 12.93 11.39
C TYR A 53 7.62 14.21 12.02
N GLY A 54 6.35 14.50 11.70
CA GLY A 54 5.63 15.62 12.28
C GLY A 54 5.17 15.37 13.73
N ALA A 55 4.88 14.10 14.05
CA ALA A 55 4.43 13.68 15.37
C ALA A 55 5.60 13.35 16.31
N ARG A 56 5.37 13.50 17.63
CA ARG A 56 6.33 13.06 18.67
C ARG A 56 6.44 11.54 18.67
N GLU A 57 7.59 11.02 19.08
CA GLU A 57 7.87 9.59 19.17
C GLU A 57 6.80 8.82 19.99
N SER A 58 6.39 9.36 21.15
CA SER A 58 5.34 8.75 21.96
C SER A 58 4.02 8.61 21.18
N THR A 59 3.62 9.65 20.44
CA THR A 59 2.40 9.63 19.62
C THR A 59 2.52 8.60 18.48
N VAL A 60 3.68 8.48 17.84
CA VAL A 60 3.92 7.47 16.80
C VAL A 60 3.81 6.05 17.39
N ASN A 61 4.39 5.81 18.56
CA ASN A 61 4.35 4.52 19.24
C ASN A 61 2.93 4.14 19.69
N ASP A 62 2.17 5.12 20.21
CA ASP A 62 0.76 4.92 20.57
C ASP A 62 -0.08 4.56 19.34
N ARG A 63 0.08 5.27 18.23
CA ARG A 63 -0.62 4.97 16.96
C ARG A 63 -0.26 3.58 16.43
N ARG A 64 1.00 3.17 16.49
CA ARG A 64 1.42 1.81 16.12
C ARG A 64 0.73 0.75 16.95
N THR A 65 0.69 0.94 18.26
CA THR A 65 0.02 0.00 19.19
C THR A 65 -1.47 -0.11 18.89
N GLN A 66 -2.14 1.02 18.62
CA GLN A 66 -3.56 1.04 18.28
C GLN A 66 -3.82 0.37 16.93
N LEU A 67 -2.98 0.64 15.91
CA LEU A 67 -3.08 0.01 14.60
C LEU A 67 -2.92 -1.52 14.71
N ASP A 68 -1.90 -1.99 15.41
CA ASP A 68 -1.66 -3.43 15.63
C ASP A 68 -2.83 -4.11 16.35
N GLY A 69 -3.38 -3.45 17.36
CA GLY A 69 -4.58 -3.93 18.07
C GLY A 69 -5.79 -4.03 17.13
N ARG A 70 -5.98 -3.00 16.31
CA ARG A 70 -7.10 -2.95 15.35
C ARG A 70 -6.96 -4.02 14.26
N VAL A 71 -5.78 -4.19 13.68
CA VAL A 71 -5.51 -5.23 12.68
C VAL A 71 -5.79 -6.62 13.27
N ARG A 72 -5.28 -6.93 14.48
CA ARG A 72 -5.58 -8.20 15.15
C ARG A 72 -7.07 -8.44 15.35
N THR A 73 -7.81 -7.42 15.76
CA THR A 73 -9.27 -7.52 15.93
C THR A 73 -9.96 -7.82 14.59
N LEU A 74 -9.59 -7.10 13.52
CA LEU A 74 -10.20 -7.27 12.19
C LEU A 74 -9.89 -8.63 11.57
N THR A 75 -8.69 -9.17 11.80
CA THR A 75 -8.26 -10.46 11.24
C THR A 75 -8.72 -11.67 12.06
N SER A 76 -9.17 -11.48 13.30
CA SER A 76 -9.55 -12.59 14.22
C SER A 76 -10.71 -13.46 13.70
N THR A 77 -11.52 -12.96 12.79
CA THR A 77 -12.66 -13.66 12.20
C THR A 77 -12.34 -14.33 10.85
N LEU A 78 -11.11 -14.13 10.34
CA LEU A 78 -10.68 -14.66 9.06
C LEU A 78 -9.79 -15.90 9.24
N THR A 79 -9.98 -16.88 8.36
CA THR A 79 -9.13 -18.07 8.32
C THR A 79 -8.01 -17.84 7.30
N ALA A 80 -6.77 -17.83 7.76
CA ALA A 80 -5.61 -17.69 6.88
C ALA A 80 -5.49 -18.89 5.93
N GLY A 81 -5.09 -18.63 4.68
CA GLY A 81 -4.84 -19.67 3.68
C GLY A 81 -6.05 -20.11 2.84
N GLU A 82 -7.26 -19.65 3.14
CA GLU A 82 -8.41 -19.89 2.27
C GLU A 82 -8.38 -18.97 1.04
N GLN A 83 -8.92 -19.44 -0.08
CA GLN A 83 -8.89 -18.71 -1.36
C GLN A 83 -9.63 -17.36 -1.29
N GLU A 84 -10.69 -17.27 -0.50
CA GLU A 84 -11.50 -16.06 -0.36
C GLU A 84 -10.97 -15.10 0.72
N THR A 85 -10.02 -15.51 1.55
CA THR A 85 -9.49 -14.68 2.64
C THR A 85 -8.98 -13.31 2.17
N PRO A 86 -8.24 -13.18 1.05
CA PRO A 86 -7.83 -11.86 0.55
C PRO A 86 -9.02 -10.96 0.21
N LEU A 87 -10.10 -11.53 -0.30
CA LEU A 87 -11.31 -10.80 -0.71
C LEU A 87 -12.13 -10.35 0.49
N GLN A 88 -12.28 -11.22 1.49
CA GLN A 88 -12.92 -10.90 2.77
C GLN A 88 -12.13 -9.83 3.53
N ALA A 89 -10.80 -9.91 3.53
CA ALA A 89 -9.92 -8.91 4.10
C ALA A 89 -10.12 -7.52 3.44
N ALA A 90 -10.29 -7.48 2.12
CA ALA A 90 -10.59 -6.23 1.41
C ALA A 90 -11.92 -5.61 1.86
N LEU A 91 -12.99 -6.40 2.00
CA LEU A 91 -14.27 -5.91 2.50
C LEU A 91 -14.19 -5.41 3.94
N ILE A 92 -13.45 -6.10 4.80
CA ILE A 92 -13.25 -5.68 6.20
C ILE A 92 -12.57 -4.30 6.25
N VAL A 93 -11.54 -4.07 5.45
CA VAL A 93 -10.86 -2.76 5.35
C VAL A 93 -11.82 -1.69 4.85
N MET A 94 -12.59 -1.98 3.81
CA MET A 94 -13.56 -1.03 3.25
C MET A 94 -14.66 -0.66 4.26
N ARG A 95 -15.13 -1.61 5.05
CA ARG A 95 -16.14 -1.40 6.12
C ARG A 95 -15.55 -0.66 7.32
N ALA A 96 -14.27 -0.84 7.62
CA ALA A 96 -13.60 -0.13 8.69
C ALA A 96 -13.34 1.35 8.36
N CYS A 97 -13.20 1.69 7.08
CA CYS A 97 -12.98 3.05 6.60
C CYS A 97 -14.31 3.67 6.14
N GLU A 98 -14.96 4.42 7.02
CA GLU A 98 -16.31 4.97 6.80
C GLU A 98 -16.31 6.20 5.88
N GLN A 99 -15.20 6.97 5.87
CA GLN A 99 -15.12 8.23 5.15
C GLN A 99 -14.00 8.21 4.11
N ARG A 100 -14.29 8.79 2.94
CA ARG A 100 -13.27 9.07 1.92
C ARG A 100 -12.81 10.52 2.04
N ILE A 101 -11.50 10.72 2.12
CA ILE A 101 -10.86 12.03 2.21
C ILE A 101 -9.91 12.23 1.02
N THR A 102 -9.45 13.45 0.81
CA THR A 102 -8.51 13.82 -0.26
C THR A 102 -7.09 14.08 0.24
N THR A 103 -6.91 14.18 1.55
CA THR A 103 -5.58 14.35 2.16
C THR A 103 -4.90 12.98 2.26
N VAL A 104 -3.62 12.93 1.92
CA VAL A 104 -2.81 11.71 2.04
C VAL A 104 -2.89 11.16 3.47
N SER A 105 -3.20 9.89 3.58
CA SER A 105 -3.48 9.21 4.83
C SER A 105 -2.73 7.88 4.94
N THR A 106 -2.69 7.31 6.14
CA THR A 106 -1.98 6.07 6.47
C THR A 106 -2.96 4.93 6.78
N ALA A 107 -2.45 3.72 7.02
CA ALA A 107 -3.25 2.61 7.51
C ALA A 107 -3.93 2.92 8.85
N TYR A 108 -3.28 3.72 9.73
CA TYR A 108 -3.85 4.18 10.99
C TYR A 108 -5.11 5.02 10.76
N ASP A 109 -5.05 5.96 9.84
CA ASP A 109 -6.19 6.83 9.53
C ASP A 109 -7.37 6.00 8.98
N ALA A 110 -7.11 5.04 8.11
CA ALA A 110 -8.13 4.16 7.56
C ALA A 110 -8.79 3.26 8.61
N LEU A 111 -7.99 2.56 9.43
CA LEU A 111 -8.48 1.49 10.29
C LEU A 111 -8.86 1.94 11.71
N VAL A 112 -8.23 2.99 12.22
CA VAL A 112 -8.44 3.49 13.58
C VAL A 112 -9.28 4.76 13.57
N SER A 113 -8.96 5.73 12.70
CA SER A 113 -9.73 6.97 12.58
C SER A 113 -10.96 6.84 11.67
N GLY A 114 -11.02 5.83 10.81
CA GLY A 114 -12.16 5.55 9.94
C GLY A 114 -12.24 6.45 8.70
N ALA A 115 -11.19 7.20 8.38
CA ALA A 115 -11.17 8.13 7.25
C ALA A 115 -9.87 8.02 6.44
N ALA A 116 -9.95 7.78 5.14
CA ALA A 116 -8.76 7.64 4.31
C ALA A 116 -8.98 8.01 2.83
N ASP A 117 -7.87 8.35 2.19
CA ASP A 117 -7.71 8.40 0.75
C ASP A 117 -7.24 7.05 0.17
N SER A 118 -6.82 7.02 -1.10
CA SER A 118 -6.31 5.81 -1.74
C SER A 118 -5.04 5.26 -1.10
N TYR A 119 -4.19 6.13 -0.54
CA TYR A 119 -2.96 5.75 0.14
C TYR A 119 -3.26 4.98 1.43
N GLY A 120 -4.09 5.58 2.30
CA GLY A 120 -4.47 4.96 3.57
C GLY A 120 -5.21 3.64 3.38
N LEU A 121 -6.10 3.54 2.38
CA LEU A 121 -6.80 2.29 2.05
C LEU A 121 -5.84 1.20 1.57
N ALA A 122 -4.92 1.53 0.67
CA ALA A 122 -3.96 0.57 0.16
C ALA A 122 -3.01 0.07 1.26
N MET A 123 -2.53 0.98 2.13
CA MET A 123 -1.72 0.62 3.29
C MET A 123 -2.51 -0.19 4.32
N ALA A 124 -3.76 0.14 4.57
CA ALA A 124 -4.63 -0.60 5.47
C ALA A 124 -4.84 -2.04 5.01
N TYR A 125 -5.10 -2.22 3.73
CA TYR A 125 -5.23 -3.55 3.14
C TYR A 125 -3.92 -4.34 3.21
N LYS A 126 -2.79 -3.71 2.93
CA LYS A 126 -1.45 -4.30 3.10
C LYS A 126 -1.23 -4.77 4.54
N ALA A 127 -1.57 -3.93 5.56
CA ALA A 127 -1.43 -4.29 6.97
C ALA A 127 -2.25 -5.54 7.36
N VAL A 128 -3.48 -5.63 6.86
CA VAL A 128 -4.34 -6.80 7.08
C VAL A 128 -3.81 -8.04 6.35
N CYS A 129 -3.36 -7.89 5.10
CA CYS A 129 -2.74 -8.97 4.33
C CYS A 129 -1.48 -9.52 5.01
N ASP A 130 -0.61 -8.63 5.53
CA ASP A 130 0.61 -9.02 6.23
C ASP A 130 0.29 -9.86 7.49
N ALA A 131 -0.70 -9.45 8.27
CA ALA A 131 -1.14 -10.19 9.45
C ALA A 131 -1.70 -11.59 9.12
N LEU A 132 -2.18 -11.79 7.91
CA LEU A 132 -2.73 -13.05 7.40
C LEU A 132 -1.73 -13.84 6.52
N ASN A 133 -0.49 -13.35 6.37
CA ASN A 133 0.53 -13.90 5.47
C ASN A 133 0.06 -13.99 4.01
N ILE A 134 -0.74 -13.04 3.55
CA ILE A 134 -1.20 -12.92 2.16
C ILE A 134 -0.18 -12.08 1.40
N PRO A 135 0.41 -12.58 0.29
CA PRO A 135 1.28 -11.77 -0.56
C PRO A 135 0.51 -10.57 -1.13
N CYS A 136 0.92 -9.38 -0.71
CA CYS A 136 0.29 -8.11 -1.09
C CYS A 136 1.36 -7.01 -1.17
N GLN A 137 1.27 -6.16 -2.19
CA GLN A 137 2.13 -5.00 -2.38
C GLN A 137 1.29 -3.76 -2.59
N VAL A 138 1.68 -2.64 -2.00
CA VAL A 138 1.14 -1.33 -2.35
C VAL A 138 1.85 -0.82 -3.58
N VAL A 139 1.09 -0.43 -4.57
CA VAL A 139 1.56 0.19 -5.82
C VAL A 139 1.14 1.65 -5.83
N SER A 140 2.10 2.53 -6.09
CA SER A 140 1.85 3.95 -6.35
C SER A 140 1.92 4.24 -7.85
N GLY A 141 1.04 5.10 -8.32
CA GLY A 141 0.98 5.46 -9.72
C GLY A 141 -0.05 6.55 -9.98
N ARG A 142 -0.64 6.54 -11.16
CA ARG A 142 -1.66 7.52 -11.55
C ARG A 142 -2.91 6.83 -12.08
N PHE A 143 -4.06 7.38 -11.73
CA PHE A 143 -5.36 7.04 -12.31
C PHE A 143 -5.89 8.27 -13.02
N GLN A 144 -6.06 8.20 -14.34
CA GLN A 144 -6.50 9.34 -15.16
C GLN A 144 -5.68 10.63 -14.93
N GLY A 145 -4.37 10.47 -14.73
CA GLY A 145 -3.44 11.57 -14.51
C GLY A 145 -3.28 12.03 -13.04
N ALA A 146 -4.18 11.66 -12.13
CA ALA A 146 -4.07 11.97 -10.70
C ALA A 146 -3.29 10.88 -9.94
N GLU A 147 -2.52 11.29 -8.94
CA GLU A 147 -1.78 10.37 -8.08
C GLU A 147 -2.74 9.42 -7.34
N ARG A 148 -2.34 8.15 -7.23
CA ARG A 148 -3.16 7.09 -6.66
C ARG A 148 -2.33 5.95 -6.11
N CYS A 149 -2.82 5.33 -5.04
CA CYS A 149 -2.30 4.05 -4.56
C CYS A 149 -3.37 2.97 -4.62
N TRP A 150 -2.94 1.75 -4.89
CA TRP A 150 -3.75 0.53 -4.88
C TRP A 150 -2.88 -0.67 -4.52
N ASN A 151 -3.44 -1.87 -4.56
CA ASN A 151 -2.70 -3.07 -4.23
C ASN A 151 -2.57 -4.02 -5.42
N VAL A 152 -1.45 -4.74 -5.46
CA VAL A 152 -1.31 -6.01 -6.15
C VAL A 152 -1.34 -7.10 -5.08
N VAL A 153 -2.29 -8.03 -5.17
CA VAL A 153 -2.57 -9.06 -4.17
C VAL A 153 -2.68 -10.44 -4.81
N GLN A 154 -2.21 -11.45 -4.10
CA GLN A 154 -2.34 -12.84 -4.55
C GLN A 154 -3.69 -13.43 -4.11
N VAL A 155 -4.44 -13.97 -5.08
CA VAL A 155 -5.71 -14.69 -4.88
C VAL A 155 -5.67 -15.98 -5.67
N GLY A 156 -5.84 -17.12 -5.02
CA GLY A 156 -5.83 -18.42 -5.71
C GLY A 156 -4.53 -18.72 -6.47
N GLY A 157 -3.39 -18.23 -5.97
CA GLY A 157 -2.07 -18.41 -6.60
C GLY A 157 -1.72 -17.39 -7.70
N ASN A 158 -2.67 -16.57 -8.14
CA ASN A 158 -2.47 -15.53 -9.16
C ASN A 158 -2.45 -14.14 -8.54
N TYR A 159 -1.71 -13.19 -9.17
CA TYR A 159 -1.72 -11.80 -8.76
C TYR A 159 -2.75 -10.98 -9.53
N TYR A 160 -3.37 -10.03 -8.82
CA TYR A 160 -4.37 -9.12 -9.35
C TYR A 160 -4.18 -7.72 -8.78
N HIS A 161 -4.49 -6.72 -9.59
CA HIS A 161 -4.66 -5.35 -9.11
C HIS A 161 -6.03 -5.20 -8.42
N LEU A 162 -6.03 -4.55 -7.26
CA LEU A 162 -7.23 -4.22 -6.49
C LEU A 162 -7.11 -2.80 -5.93
N ASP A 163 -7.92 -1.87 -6.47
CA ASP A 163 -8.02 -0.49 -5.98
C ASP A 163 -9.26 -0.35 -5.09
N LEU A 164 -9.08 -0.39 -3.77
CA LEU A 164 -10.19 -0.32 -2.80
C LEU A 164 -10.91 1.02 -2.82
N SER A 165 -10.27 2.09 -3.25
CA SER A 165 -10.91 3.40 -3.33
C SER A 165 -11.95 3.51 -4.45
N MET A 166 -11.95 2.55 -5.39
CA MET A 166 -12.89 2.44 -6.51
C MET A 166 -13.92 1.31 -6.33
N GLN A 167 -13.89 0.63 -5.17
CA GLN A 167 -14.79 -0.48 -4.88
C GLN A 167 -15.99 -0.02 -4.04
N SER A 168 -17.03 -0.83 -4.06
CA SER A 168 -18.20 -0.72 -3.19
C SER A 168 -18.43 -2.06 -2.48
N GLU A 169 -19.58 -2.67 -2.64
CA GLU A 169 -19.89 -4.02 -2.13
C GLU A 169 -19.32 -5.16 -3.02
N THR A 170 -18.76 -4.78 -4.15
CA THR A 170 -18.24 -5.70 -5.17
C THR A 170 -16.76 -5.41 -5.36
N LEU A 171 -15.93 -6.45 -5.41
CA LEU A 171 -14.50 -6.32 -5.68
C LEU A 171 -14.20 -6.68 -7.14
N TRP A 172 -13.57 -5.76 -7.83
CA TRP A 172 -13.09 -5.98 -9.19
C TRP A 172 -11.59 -6.22 -9.20
N LEU A 173 -11.20 -7.48 -9.41
CA LEU A 173 -9.82 -7.91 -9.53
C LEU A 173 -9.40 -7.83 -10.98
N ARG A 174 -8.33 -7.11 -11.23
CA ARG A 174 -7.93 -6.68 -12.58
C ARG A 174 -6.55 -7.21 -12.96
N SER A 175 -6.36 -7.46 -14.27
CA SER A 175 -5.06 -7.76 -14.86
C SER A 175 -4.31 -6.48 -15.24
N ASP A 176 -2.99 -6.60 -15.53
CA ASP A 176 -2.19 -5.52 -16.09
C ASP A 176 -2.83 -4.93 -17.34
N GLU A 177 -3.28 -5.79 -18.26
CA GLU A 177 -3.92 -5.37 -19.50
C GLU A 177 -5.17 -4.54 -19.25
N SER A 178 -6.03 -4.97 -18.31
CA SER A 178 -7.27 -4.27 -17.98
C SER A 178 -7.06 -2.95 -17.25
N MET A 179 -5.87 -2.74 -16.64
CA MET A 179 -5.51 -1.50 -15.95
C MET A 179 -4.90 -0.44 -16.89
N ARG A 180 -4.14 -0.85 -17.92
CA ARG A 180 -3.29 0.04 -18.74
C ARG A 180 -4.03 1.19 -19.43
N SER A 181 -5.32 1.06 -19.68
CA SER A 181 -6.11 2.11 -20.33
C SER A 181 -6.35 3.34 -19.44
N THR A 182 -6.30 3.17 -18.13
CA THR A 182 -6.69 4.20 -17.15
C THR A 182 -5.68 4.42 -16.04
N TYR A 183 -4.79 3.43 -15.78
CA TYR A 183 -3.75 3.50 -14.77
C TYR A 183 -2.37 3.51 -15.38
N GLN A 184 -1.46 4.20 -14.72
CA GLN A 184 -0.03 4.25 -15.06
C GLN A 184 0.77 3.97 -13.80
N TRP A 185 1.72 3.02 -13.86
CA TRP A 185 2.60 2.68 -12.75
C TRP A 185 3.94 2.16 -13.28
N ASP A 186 4.94 2.17 -12.42
CA ASP A 186 6.18 1.48 -12.68
C ASP A 186 5.97 -0.03 -12.47
N THR A 187 6.31 -0.81 -13.47
CA THR A 187 6.18 -2.28 -13.45
C THR A 187 7.41 -2.96 -12.85
N GLU A 188 8.51 -2.24 -12.66
CA GLU A 188 9.71 -2.78 -12.06
C GLU A 188 9.47 -3.14 -10.58
N GLY A 189 9.79 -4.37 -10.20
CA GLY A 189 9.55 -4.86 -8.84
C GLY A 189 8.08 -5.12 -8.47
N CYS A 190 7.14 -4.94 -9.43
CA CYS A 190 5.73 -5.26 -9.23
C CYS A 190 5.43 -6.66 -9.79
N PRO A 191 4.73 -7.55 -9.04
CA PRO A 191 4.30 -8.84 -9.56
C PRO A 191 3.38 -8.66 -10.77
N SER A 192 3.61 -9.43 -11.85
CA SER A 192 2.78 -9.37 -13.06
C SER A 192 1.39 -9.96 -12.81
N CYS A 193 0.35 -9.22 -13.18
CA CYS A 193 -1.06 -9.62 -13.07
C CYS A 193 -1.59 -10.07 -14.43
N THR A 194 -1.30 -11.32 -14.81
CA THR A 194 -1.64 -11.86 -16.13
C THR A 194 -2.91 -12.72 -16.15
N ALA A 195 -3.47 -13.05 -14.99
CA ALA A 195 -4.66 -13.86 -14.88
C ALA A 195 -5.92 -13.11 -15.36
N GLN A 196 -6.92 -13.87 -15.79
CA GLN A 196 -8.20 -13.33 -16.25
C GLN A 196 -8.86 -12.49 -15.15
N PRO A 197 -9.23 -11.23 -15.41
CA PRO A 197 -9.96 -10.39 -14.44
C PRO A 197 -11.30 -11.00 -14.05
N PHE A 198 -11.71 -10.78 -12.81
CA PHE A 198 -13.03 -11.22 -12.36
C PHE A 198 -13.63 -10.26 -11.32
N ILE A 199 -14.94 -10.37 -11.15
CA ILE A 199 -15.69 -9.63 -10.15
C ILE A 199 -16.12 -10.62 -9.06
N TRP A 200 -15.84 -10.27 -7.81
CA TRP A 200 -16.24 -11.06 -6.66
C TRP A 200 -17.25 -10.32 -5.79
N ARG A 201 -18.21 -11.05 -5.26
CA ARG A 201 -19.19 -10.56 -4.29
C ARG A 201 -19.28 -11.54 -3.13
N GLU A 202 -19.41 -11.02 -1.93
CA GLU A 202 -19.61 -11.83 -0.73
C GLU A 202 -20.87 -12.71 -0.85
N GLY A 203 -20.73 -14.01 -0.55
CA GLY A 203 -21.85 -14.96 -0.59
C GLY A 203 -22.27 -15.46 -1.98
N GLN A 204 -21.61 -15.08 -3.05
CA GLN A 204 -21.78 -15.71 -4.37
C GLN A 204 -20.76 -16.85 -4.51
N LYS A 205 -21.27 -18.08 -4.64
CA LYS A 205 -20.47 -19.26 -5.02
C LYS A 205 -20.43 -19.40 -6.53
#